data_066a1285f8c2485952a6427377afa787
#
_entry.id   066a1285f8c2485952a6427377afa787
#
_cell.length_a   1.000
_cell.length_b   1.000
_cell.length_c   1.000
_cell.angle_alpha   90.00
_cell.angle_beta   90.00
_cell.angle_gamma   90.00
#
_symmetry.space_group_name_H-M   'P 1'
#
loop_
_entity.id
_entity.type
_entity.pdbx_description
1 polymer ?
#
loop_
_entity_poly.entity_id
_entity_poly.type
_entity_poly.pdbx_seq_one_letter_code
_entity_poly.pdbx_strand_id
1 'polypeptide(L)'
;MTFLALGGAENYFFVTLITLIPLLLADYILAYVILRKGFGATLPQLCIAVFPVMIFHLSVPASLVEAFYWLSGAVTYTTVYAISLVSIALLVNLLHIEGKKRQIASYIIILIMSVCMGGGNFVTGLFMFLVFSLFTVYAFVSKNRQRVFYLVNLLTFATTFLLTAFSPGATNRRIENAEAQVPAIKAIYLSLFEAAKYIGTWSMPFVILLAGALIPLFWKIIKKRNYRFPFPILVFLFSFGMYAAQFTPNQYALGILGAYRVQNIYRFQLIFLLLGNEFYILGYLHRRFPLLKLPFVEKVKKIPFITVIYGVLAACAVFVCMYHYTGDTISSISAYKSLRDGSAETYYQEYQERLAVLEDDTIKDVVFAPYSCPPYALYFDDFQKSHNWVNEDAAQLYHKNSISIRE
;
A
#
# COMPACT_ATOMS: atom_id res chain seq x y z
N MET A 1 6.94 22.85 1.85
CA MET A 1 6.00 23.35 2.87
C MET A 1 5.75 22.38 4.02
N THR A 2 5.48 21.09 3.78
CA THR A 2 5.20 20.10 4.85
C THR A 2 6.40 19.87 5.79
N PHE A 3 7.62 19.88 5.26
CA PHE A 3 8.85 19.74 6.03
C PHE A 3 9.07 20.92 7.01
N LEU A 4 8.81 22.15 6.56
CA LEU A 4 8.84 23.36 7.40
C LEU A 4 7.74 23.35 8.47
N ALA A 5 6.56 22.78 8.16
CA ALA A 5 5.46 22.66 9.13
C ALA A 5 5.74 21.64 10.24
N LEU A 6 6.63 20.68 10.02
CA LEU A 6 7.07 19.69 11.01
C LEU A 6 8.28 20.16 11.85
N GLY A 7 8.77 21.37 11.66
CA GLY A 7 9.91 21.91 12.41
C GLY A 7 11.28 21.48 11.89
N GLY A 8 11.38 21.07 10.62
CA GLY A 8 12.64 20.73 9.97
C GLY A 8 13.13 19.30 10.20
N ALA A 9 14.44 19.07 10.05
CA ALA A 9 15.06 17.75 10.07
C ALA A 9 14.92 17.02 11.41
N GLU A 10 14.91 17.75 12.53
CA GLU A 10 14.82 17.18 13.88
C GLU A 10 13.53 16.38 14.11
N ASN A 11 12.45 16.75 13.42
CA ASN A 11 11.16 16.10 13.55
C ASN A 11 10.85 15.11 12.42
N TYR A 12 11.83 14.75 11.60
CA TYR A 12 11.62 13.88 10.44
C TYR A 12 11.12 12.48 10.81
N PHE A 13 11.41 11.99 12.01
CA PHE A 13 10.89 10.70 12.50
C PHE A 13 9.35 10.62 12.52
N PHE A 14 8.65 11.76 12.62
CA PHE A 14 7.18 11.81 12.52
C PHE A 14 6.67 11.38 11.15
N VAL A 15 7.46 11.50 10.09
CA VAL A 15 7.11 11.02 8.75
C VAL A 15 6.80 9.55 8.77
N THR A 16 7.66 8.76 9.42
CA THR A 16 7.48 7.32 9.58
C THR A 16 6.19 7.00 10.33
N LEU A 17 5.88 7.73 11.41
CA LEU A 17 4.64 7.53 12.16
C LEU A 17 3.40 7.87 11.34
N ILE A 18 3.44 8.97 10.57
CA ILE A 18 2.33 9.43 9.69
C ILE A 18 2.05 8.44 8.56
N THR A 19 3.01 7.63 8.16
CA THR A 19 2.85 6.66 7.07
C THR A 19 2.56 5.25 7.56
N LEU A 20 3.31 4.76 8.56
CA LEU A 20 3.16 3.40 9.09
C LEU A 20 1.86 3.22 9.88
N ILE A 21 1.56 4.12 10.81
CA ILE A 21 0.38 3.99 11.68
C ILE A 21 -0.93 3.97 10.86
N PRO A 22 -1.18 4.91 9.92
CA PRO A 22 -2.37 4.85 9.09
C PRO A 22 -2.49 3.58 8.26
N LEU A 23 -1.39 3.04 7.71
CA LEU A 23 -1.40 1.80 6.94
C LEU A 23 -1.83 0.61 7.81
N LEU A 24 -1.20 0.43 8.97
CA LEU A 24 -1.52 -0.66 9.89
C LEU A 24 -2.94 -0.55 10.45
N LEU A 25 -3.38 0.66 10.78
CA LEU A 25 -4.77 0.91 11.20
C LEU A 25 -5.76 0.62 10.07
N ALA A 26 -5.44 0.95 8.83
CA ALA A 26 -6.28 0.69 7.68
C ALA A 26 -6.46 -0.82 7.44
N ASP A 27 -5.37 -1.59 7.52
CA ASP A 27 -5.41 -3.06 7.45
C ASP A 27 -6.33 -3.63 8.53
N TYR A 28 -6.17 -3.16 9.76
CA TYR A 28 -7.02 -3.61 10.88
C TYR A 28 -8.48 -3.25 10.67
N ILE A 29 -8.78 -2.00 10.29
CA ILE A 29 -10.15 -1.50 10.10
C ILE A 29 -10.84 -2.28 8.98
N LEU A 30 -10.16 -2.51 7.85
CA LEU A 30 -10.70 -3.26 6.72
C LEU A 30 -11.01 -4.71 7.14
N ALA A 31 -10.06 -5.39 7.75
CA ALA A 31 -10.24 -6.76 8.24
C ALA A 31 -11.34 -6.83 9.33
N TYR A 32 -11.42 -5.87 10.23
CA TYR A 32 -12.45 -5.78 11.26
C TYR A 32 -13.85 -5.68 10.63
N VAL A 33 -14.03 -4.82 9.65
CA VAL A 33 -15.33 -4.65 9.00
C VAL A 33 -15.72 -5.91 8.23
N ILE A 34 -14.80 -6.49 7.47
CA ILE A 34 -15.11 -7.67 6.66
C ILE A 34 -15.25 -8.92 7.54
N LEU A 35 -14.21 -9.26 8.32
CA LEU A 35 -14.19 -10.56 9.01
C LEU A 35 -14.98 -10.55 10.30
N ARG A 36 -14.90 -9.47 11.11
CA ARG A 36 -15.59 -9.45 12.40
C ARG A 36 -17.05 -9.00 12.28
N LYS A 37 -17.32 -7.85 11.66
CA LYS A 37 -18.70 -7.37 11.48
C LYS A 37 -19.46 -8.20 10.45
N GLY A 38 -18.84 -8.46 9.28
CA GLY A 38 -19.46 -9.21 8.18
C GLY A 38 -19.64 -10.68 8.53
N PHE A 39 -18.60 -11.36 8.98
CA PHE A 39 -18.59 -12.83 9.17
C PHE A 39 -18.56 -13.29 10.63
N GLY A 40 -18.50 -12.40 11.62
CA GLY A 40 -18.57 -12.74 13.05
C GLY A 40 -17.27 -13.36 13.59
N ALA A 41 -16.11 -13.04 13.03
CA ALA A 41 -14.82 -13.48 13.56
C ALA A 41 -14.61 -12.99 15.00
N THR A 42 -14.03 -13.85 15.85
CA THR A 42 -13.61 -13.44 17.20
C THR A 42 -12.38 -12.54 17.12
N LEU A 43 -12.07 -11.81 18.19
CA LEU A 43 -10.89 -10.95 18.20
C LEU A 43 -9.58 -11.72 17.93
N PRO A 44 -9.31 -12.88 18.55
CA PRO A 44 -8.14 -13.69 18.19
C PRO A 44 -8.11 -14.09 16.71
N GLN A 45 -9.26 -14.49 16.14
CA GLN A 45 -9.33 -14.83 14.72
C GLN A 45 -9.02 -13.64 13.81
N LEU A 46 -9.48 -12.46 14.18
CA LEU A 46 -9.16 -11.23 13.47
C LEU A 46 -7.66 -10.91 13.54
N CYS A 47 -7.07 -10.94 14.73
CA CYS A 47 -5.64 -10.68 14.90
C CYS A 47 -4.78 -11.65 14.09
N ILE A 48 -5.14 -12.94 14.09
CA ILE A 48 -4.45 -13.98 13.32
C ILE A 48 -4.53 -13.72 11.80
N ALA A 49 -5.65 -13.19 11.31
CA ALA A 49 -5.81 -12.89 9.89
C ALA A 49 -5.06 -11.61 9.48
N VAL A 50 -5.03 -10.59 10.36
CA VAL A 50 -4.53 -9.25 10.00
C VAL A 50 -3.03 -9.08 10.24
N PHE A 51 -2.46 -9.66 11.30
CA PHE A 51 -1.03 -9.49 11.58
C PHE A 51 -0.11 -9.95 10.46
N PRO A 52 -0.35 -11.09 9.77
CA PRO A 52 0.45 -11.45 8.61
C PRO A 52 0.37 -10.46 7.45
N VAL A 53 -0.80 -9.83 7.24
CA VAL A 53 -0.96 -8.77 6.23
C VAL A 53 -0.11 -7.56 6.60
N MET A 54 -0.16 -7.13 7.86
CA MET A 54 0.66 -6.02 8.36
C MET A 54 2.16 -6.32 8.22
N ILE A 55 2.60 -7.54 8.59
CA ILE A 55 3.99 -7.97 8.42
C ILE A 55 4.38 -7.95 6.94
N PHE A 56 3.50 -8.41 6.05
CA PHE A 56 3.75 -8.36 4.62
C PHE A 56 3.93 -6.92 4.13
N HIS A 57 3.04 -6.01 4.49
CA HIS A 57 3.14 -4.59 4.11
C HIS A 57 4.43 -3.94 4.61
N LEU A 58 4.89 -4.30 5.82
CA LEU A 58 6.13 -3.76 6.38
C LEU A 58 7.40 -4.37 5.80
N SER A 59 7.34 -5.62 5.30
CA SER A 59 8.53 -6.41 4.95
C SER A 59 8.77 -6.55 3.45
N VAL A 60 7.76 -6.32 2.61
CA VAL A 60 7.82 -6.67 1.17
C VAL A 60 7.56 -5.47 0.23
N PRO A 61 7.75 -4.19 0.63
CA PRO A 61 7.69 -3.11 -0.35
C PRO A 61 8.81 -3.25 -1.39
N ALA A 62 8.61 -2.66 -2.56
CA ALA A 62 9.63 -2.60 -3.60
C ALA A 62 10.82 -1.70 -3.19
N SER A 63 10.51 -0.63 -2.43
CA SER A 63 11.47 0.24 -1.77
C SER A 63 10.90 0.68 -0.42
N LEU A 64 11.62 0.40 0.65
CA LEU A 64 11.26 0.83 2.01
C LEU A 64 11.31 2.35 2.13
N VAL A 65 12.34 2.96 1.54
CA VAL A 65 12.52 4.43 1.55
C VAL A 65 11.33 5.12 0.93
N GLU A 66 10.95 4.73 -0.29
CA GLU A 66 9.82 5.33 -0.99
C GLU A 66 8.45 4.95 -0.40
N ALA A 67 8.37 3.84 0.36
CA ALA A 67 7.14 3.44 1.03
C ALA A 67 6.87 4.23 2.29
N PHE A 68 7.91 4.47 3.14
CA PHE A 68 7.71 4.88 4.52
C PHE A 68 8.55 6.08 4.95
N TYR A 69 9.73 6.27 4.37
CA TYR A 69 10.71 7.22 4.88
C TYR A 69 10.83 8.49 4.04
N TRP A 70 10.67 8.42 2.74
CA TRP A 70 10.63 9.61 1.89
C TRP A 70 9.25 10.27 1.94
N LEU A 71 9.16 11.40 2.66
CA LEU A 71 7.90 12.09 2.98
C LEU A 71 6.98 12.28 1.76
N SER A 72 7.49 12.86 0.69
CA SER A 72 6.68 13.16 -0.51
C SER A 72 6.12 11.90 -1.16
N GLY A 73 6.95 10.86 -1.30
CA GLY A 73 6.53 9.57 -1.82
C GLY A 73 5.56 8.85 -0.88
N ALA A 74 5.92 8.73 0.39
CA ALA A 74 5.14 7.99 1.37
C ALA A 74 3.75 8.60 1.62
N VAL A 75 3.64 9.93 1.74
CA VAL A 75 2.34 10.61 1.93
C VAL A 75 1.48 10.51 0.68
N THR A 76 2.06 10.70 -0.51
CA THR A 76 1.30 10.68 -1.77
C THR A 76 0.84 9.26 -2.16
N TYR A 77 1.61 8.22 -1.83
CA TYR A 77 1.30 6.85 -2.23
C TYR A 77 0.81 6.00 -1.07
N THR A 78 1.62 5.75 -0.04
CA THR A 78 1.28 4.84 1.06
C THR A 78 0.14 5.35 1.91
N THR A 79 0.14 6.63 2.29
CA THR A 79 -0.95 7.20 3.10
C THR A 79 -2.25 7.29 2.31
N VAL A 80 -2.20 7.68 1.03
CA VAL A 80 -3.40 7.67 0.16
C VAL A 80 -3.95 6.25 -0.02
N TYR A 81 -3.08 5.25 -0.14
CA TYR A 81 -3.48 3.85 -0.16
C TYR A 81 -4.16 3.42 1.16
N ALA A 82 -3.59 3.79 2.31
CA ALA A 82 -4.22 3.55 3.61
C ALA A 82 -5.62 4.19 3.72
N ILE A 83 -5.76 5.44 3.27
CA ILE A 83 -7.07 6.13 3.20
C ILE A 83 -8.04 5.34 2.30
N SER A 84 -7.58 4.77 1.20
CA SER A 84 -8.42 3.97 0.31
C SER A 84 -8.98 2.71 0.99
N LEU A 85 -8.16 2.00 1.75
CA LEU A 85 -8.60 0.82 2.52
C LEU A 85 -9.65 1.18 3.57
N VAL A 86 -9.45 2.29 4.31
CA VAL A 86 -10.44 2.79 5.28
C VAL A 86 -11.74 3.20 4.57
N SER A 87 -11.64 3.86 3.42
CA SER A 87 -12.81 4.23 2.61
C SER A 87 -13.61 3.01 2.17
N ILE A 88 -12.94 1.95 1.69
CA ILE A 88 -13.59 0.68 1.34
C ILE A 88 -14.30 0.09 2.57
N ALA A 89 -13.63 0.06 3.72
CA ALA A 89 -14.22 -0.44 4.95
C ALA A 89 -15.47 0.36 5.36
N LEU A 90 -15.43 1.68 5.26
CA LEU A 90 -16.57 2.54 5.57
C LEU A 90 -17.72 2.35 4.57
N LEU A 91 -17.44 2.20 3.26
CA LEU A 91 -18.46 1.91 2.25
C LEU A 91 -19.17 0.58 2.51
N VAL A 92 -18.41 -0.48 2.84
CA VAL A 92 -18.97 -1.78 3.22
C VAL A 92 -19.82 -1.65 4.49
N ASN A 93 -19.30 -0.96 5.51
CA ASN A 93 -20.02 -0.75 6.76
C ASN A 93 -21.32 0.04 6.56
N LEU A 94 -21.30 1.00 5.64
CA LEU A 94 -22.43 1.86 5.33
C LEU A 94 -23.63 1.09 4.76
N LEU A 95 -23.41 -0.04 4.08
CA LEU A 95 -24.48 -0.90 3.57
C LEU A 95 -25.37 -1.46 4.70
N HIS A 96 -24.84 -1.54 5.92
CA HIS A 96 -25.49 -2.20 7.07
C HIS A 96 -25.61 -1.29 8.30
N ILE A 97 -25.14 -0.03 8.23
CA ILE A 97 -25.14 0.85 9.40
C ILE A 97 -26.56 1.35 9.71
N GLU A 98 -26.93 1.23 10.97
CA GLU A 98 -28.17 1.77 11.50
C GLU A 98 -27.91 3.04 12.31
N GLY A 99 -28.87 3.96 12.30
CA GLY A 99 -28.81 5.23 13.04
C GLY A 99 -28.31 6.42 12.22
N LYS A 100 -29.20 7.40 12.06
CA LYS A 100 -28.99 8.59 11.19
C LYS A 100 -27.71 9.36 11.50
N LYS A 101 -27.37 9.54 12.79
CA LYS A 101 -26.13 10.25 13.19
C LYS A 101 -24.87 9.55 12.70
N ARG A 102 -24.81 8.22 12.84
CA ARG A 102 -23.65 7.41 12.39
C ARG A 102 -23.53 7.39 10.87
N GLN A 103 -24.66 7.34 10.15
CA GLN A 103 -24.69 7.44 8.70
C GLN A 103 -24.12 8.79 8.23
N ILE A 104 -24.60 9.91 8.79
CA ILE A 104 -24.14 11.26 8.44
C ILE A 104 -22.62 11.39 8.73
N ALA A 105 -22.15 10.94 9.89
CA ALA A 105 -20.71 10.97 10.19
C ALA A 105 -19.91 10.17 9.17
N SER A 106 -20.35 8.95 8.80
CA SER A 106 -19.71 8.15 7.76
C SER A 106 -19.70 8.86 6.40
N TYR A 107 -20.79 9.53 6.03
CA TYR A 107 -20.87 10.30 4.77
C TYR A 107 -19.83 11.41 4.72
N ILE A 108 -19.73 12.21 5.78
CA ILE A 108 -18.77 13.32 5.86
C ILE A 108 -17.36 12.79 5.75
N ILE A 109 -17.01 11.74 6.51
CA ILE A 109 -15.68 11.15 6.50
C ILE A 109 -15.33 10.61 5.10
N ILE A 110 -16.23 9.84 4.47
CA ILE A 110 -15.99 9.28 3.13
C ILE A 110 -15.82 10.40 2.09
N LEU A 111 -16.61 11.48 2.15
CA LEU A 111 -16.48 12.61 1.23
C LEU A 111 -15.13 13.31 1.38
N ILE A 112 -14.69 13.58 2.61
CA ILE A 112 -13.36 14.15 2.87
C ILE A 112 -12.26 13.24 2.31
N MET A 113 -12.33 11.93 2.60
CA MET A 113 -11.37 10.95 2.08
C MET A 113 -11.38 10.91 0.55
N SER A 114 -12.55 11.06 -0.08
CA SER A 114 -12.68 11.06 -1.54
C SER A 114 -11.97 12.27 -2.18
N VAL A 115 -12.08 13.45 -1.55
CA VAL A 115 -11.34 14.64 -1.99
C VAL A 115 -9.83 14.40 -1.86
N CYS A 116 -9.37 13.90 -0.71
CA CYS A 116 -7.95 13.62 -0.48
C CYS A 116 -7.39 12.58 -1.49
N MET A 117 -8.13 11.51 -1.75
CA MET A 117 -7.68 10.46 -2.68
C MET A 117 -7.70 10.93 -4.14
N GLY A 118 -8.70 11.73 -4.54
CA GLY A 118 -8.76 12.29 -5.89
C GLY A 118 -7.58 13.21 -6.21
N GLY A 119 -7.05 13.93 -5.19
CA GLY A 119 -5.83 14.73 -5.28
C GLY A 119 -4.52 13.97 -5.09
N GLY A 120 -4.57 12.66 -4.82
CA GLY A 120 -3.41 11.82 -4.52
C GLY A 120 -2.64 11.35 -5.76
N ASN A 121 -2.58 10.05 -5.98
CA ASN A 121 -1.86 9.46 -7.11
C ASN A 121 -2.83 8.74 -8.07
N PHE A 122 -2.45 8.65 -9.36
CA PHE A 122 -3.30 8.07 -10.41
C PHE A 122 -3.57 6.58 -10.24
N VAL A 123 -2.66 5.83 -9.62
CA VAL A 123 -2.78 4.38 -9.43
C VAL A 123 -3.89 4.05 -8.45
N THR A 124 -3.81 4.61 -7.23
CA THR A 124 -4.87 4.48 -6.22
C THR A 124 -6.14 5.18 -6.70
N GLY A 125 -6.00 6.30 -7.42
CA GLY A 125 -7.12 7.05 -7.99
C GLY A 125 -7.96 6.22 -8.95
N LEU A 126 -7.37 5.59 -9.94
CA LEU A 126 -8.11 4.75 -10.90
C LEU A 126 -8.75 3.54 -10.20
N PHE A 127 -8.02 2.88 -9.29
CA PHE A 127 -8.56 1.79 -8.50
C PHE A 127 -9.80 2.23 -7.70
N MET A 128 -9.73 3.35 -6.99
CA MET A 128 -10.85 3.86 -6.19
C MET A 128 -12.02 4.35 -7.05
N PHE A 129 -11.76 4.90 -8.23
CA PHE A 129 -12.81 5.22 -9.18
C PHE A 129 -13.65 3.98 -9.56
N LEU A 130 -12.99 2.87 -9.84
CA LEU A 130 -13.64 1.60 -10.12
C LEU A 130 -14.39 1.05 -8.90
N VAL A 131 -13.80 1.15 -7.70
CA VAL A 131 -14.46 0.75 -6.44
C VAL A 131 -15.72 1.57 -6.20
N PHE A 132 -15.64 2.90 -6.27
CA PHE A 132 -16.81 3.77 -6.07
C PHE A 132 -17.90 3.53 -7.12
N SER A 133 -17.50 3.29 -8.39
CA SER A 133 -18.43 2.93 -9.45
C SER A 133 -19.15 1.62 -9.14
N LEU A 134 -18.42 0.59 -8.70
CA LEU A 134 -19.00 -0.69 -8.30
C LEU A 134 -20.01 -0.55 -7.16
N PHE A 135 -19.63 0.16 -6.09
CA PHE A 135 -20.55 0.39 -4.96
C PHE A 135 -21.78 1.18 -5.38
N THR A 136 -21.62 2.16 -6.27
CA THR A 136 -22.74 2.94 -6.80
C THR A 136 -23.69 2.05 -7.60
N VAL A 137 -23.16 1.28 -8.56
CA VAL A 137 -23.97 0.33 -9.36
C VAL A 137 -24.69 -0.66 -8.44
N TYR A 138 -23.97 -1.28 -7.52
CA TYR A 138 -24.55 -2.21 -6.55
C TYR A 138 -25.68 -1.54 -5.72
N ALA A 139 -25.48 -0.33 -5.24
CA ALA A 139 -26.48 0.38 -4.44
C ALA A 139 -27.75 0.71 -5.24
N PHE A 140 -27.62 1.00 -6.54
CA PHE A 140 -28.77 1.23 -7.42
C PHE A 140 -29.50 -0.08 -7.78
N VAL A 141 -28.77 -1.13 -8.15
CA VAL A 141 -29.34 -2.44 -8.50
C VAL A 141 -30.04 -3.07 -7.30
N SER A 142 -29.42 -3.00 -6.12
CA SER A 142 -30.02 -3.52 -4.88
C SER A 142 -31.09 -2.59 -4.27
N LYS A 143 -31.38 -1.46 -4.91
CA LYS A 143 -32.31 -0.43 -4.40
C LYS A 143 -31.97 0.02 -2.96
N ASN A 144 -30.66 0.08 -2.65
CA ASN A 144 -30.20 0.48 -1.33
C ASN A 144 -30.70 1.89 -0.98
N ARG A 145 -31.11 2.09 0.27
CA ARG A 145 -31.64 3.38 0.76
C ARG A 145 -30.65 4.53 0.61
N GLN A 146 -29.36 4.23 0.60
CA GLN A 146 -28.26 5.21 0.56
C GLN A 146 -27.67 5.40 -0.86
N ARG A 147 -28.30 4.87 -1.90
CA ARG A 147 -27.80 4.89 -3.29
C ARG A 147 -27.41 6.29 -3.79
N VAL A 148 -28.15 7.32 -3.38
CA VAL A 148 -27.85 8.71 -3.79
C VAL A 148 -26.51 9.16 -3.18
N PHE A 149 -26.22 8.77 -1.94
CA PHE A 149 -24.93 9.08 -1.33
C PHE A 149 -23.77 8.43 -2.07
N TYR A 150 -23.90 7.15 -2.47
CA TYR A 150 -22.85 6.49 -3.27
C TYR A 150 -22.60 7.23 -4.60
N LEU A 151 -23.66 7.71 -5.25
CA LEU A 151 -23.52 8.52 -6.47
C LEU A 151 -22.85 9.86 -6.20
N VAL A 152 -23.27 10.59 -5.17
CA VAL A 152 -22.65 11.87 -4.79
C VAL A 152 -21.18 11.68 -4.48
N ASN A 153 -20.84 10.62 -3.75
CA ASN A 153 -19.44 10.28 -3.44
C ASN A 153 -18.62 9.99 -4.70
N LEU A 154 -19.15 9.19 -5.63
CA LEU A 154 -18.49 8.91 -6.92
C LEU A 154 -18.26 10.21 -7.72
N LEU A 155 -19.26 11.09 -7.79
CA LEU A 155 -19.15 12.37 -8.51
C LEU A 155 -18.12 13.29 -7.84
N THR A 156 -18.13 13.40 -6.50
CA THR A 156 -17.13 14.17 -5.75
C THR A 156 -15.72 13.67 -6.03
N PHE A 157 -15.51 12.37 -5.96
CA PHE A 157 -14.22 11.75 -6.25
C PHE A 157 -13.81 11.97 -7.71
N ALA A 158 -14.71 11.72 -8.66
CA ALA A 158 -14.43 11.90 -10.09
C ALA A 158 -14.04 13.33 -10.41
N THR A 159 -14.72 14.32 -9.82
CA THR A 159 -14.39 15.74 -10.00
C THR A 159 -12.96 16.04 -9.52
N THR A 160 -12.61 15.63 -8.31
CA THR A 160 -11.27 15.90 -7.76
C THR A 160 -10.19 15.13 -8.53
N PHE A 161 -10.46 13.89 -8.94
CA PHE A 161 -9.55 13.10 -9.75
C PHE A 161 -9.30 13.70 -11.14
N LEU A 162 -10.36 14.20 -11.81
CA LEU A 162 -10.24 14.88 -13.10
C LEU A 162 -9.50 16.22 -12.95
N LEU A 163 -9.77 17.02 -11.90
CA LEU A 163 -9.01 18.22 -11.63
C LEU A 163 -7.51 17.95 -11.50
N THR A 164 -7.14 16.86 -10.82
CA THR A 164 -5.74 16.43 -10.71
C THR A 164 -5.19 15.97 -12.06
N ALA A 165 -5.96 15.20 -12.84
CA ALA A 165 -5.54 14.69 -14.14
C ALA A 165 -5.32 15.80 -15.19
N PHE A 166 -6.05 16.90 -15.08
CA PHE A 166 -5.93 18.07 -15.98
C PHE A 166 -5.17 19.23 -15.34
N SER A 167 -4.50 19.02 -14.19
CA SER A 167 -3.67 20.03 -13.56
C SER A 167 -2.48 20.42 -14.45
N PRO A 168 -1.95 21.65 -14.33
CA PRO A 168 -0.78 22.09 -15.10
C PRO A 168 0.42 21.15 -14.96
N GLY A 169 0.70 20.69 -13.73
CA GLY A 169 1.80 19.76 -13.47
C GLY A 169 1.61 18.37 -14.15
N ALA A 170 0.39 17.85 -14.18
CA ALA A 170 0.11 16.60 -14.91
C ALA A 170 0.21 16.79 -16.42
N THR A 171 -0.17 17.99 -16.92
CA THR A 171 -0.08 18.33 -18.34
C THR A 171 1.37 18.45 -18.77
N ASN A 172 2.21 19.18 -18.01
CA ASN A 172 3.64 19.30 -18.30
C ASN A 172 4.32 17.91 -18.35
N ARG A 173 4.08 17.06 -17.37
CA ARG A 173 4.61 15.69 -17.37
C ARG A 173 4.18 14.88 -18.58
N ARG A 174 2.96 15.07 -19.08
CA ARG A 174 2.52 14.42 -20.32
C ARG A 174 3.26 14.90 -21.53
N ILE A 175 3.54 16.21 -21.61
CA ILE A 175 4.30 16.79 -22.71
C ILE A 175 5.75 16.30 -22.67
N GLU A 176 6.39 16.34 -21.50
CA GLU A 176 7.77 15.87 -21.30
C GLU A 176 7.94 14.37 -21.65
N ASN A 177 6.92 13.56 -21.44
CA ASN A 177 6.97 12.12 -21.72
C ASN A 177 6.15 11.73 -22.96
N ALA A 178 5.88 12.65 -23.88
CA ALA A 178 4.99 12.40 -25.04
C ALA A 178 5.46 11.22 -25.91
N GLU A 179 6.77 11.06 -26.09
CA GLU A 179 7.36 9.95 -26.87
C GLU A 179 7.21 8.58 -26.22
N ALA A 180 7.10 8.54 -24.88
CA ALA A 180 6.96 7.31 -24.11
C ALA A 180 5.48 6.86 -23.99
N GLN A 181 4.52 7.70 -24.36
CA GLN A 181 3.10 7.40 -24.22
C GLN A 181 2.64 6.21 -25.08
N VAL A 182 1.81 5.38 -24.48
CA VAL A 182 1.25 4.20 -25.13
C VAL A 182 -0.25 4.41 -25.37
N PRO A 183 -0.80 4.03 -26.55
CA PRO A 183 -2.24 4.08 -26.81
C PRO A 183 -3.05 3.39 -25.71
N ALA A 184 -4.18 3.95 -25.30
CA ALA A 184 -4.97 3.50 -24.14
C ALA A 184 -5.34 2.00 -24.20
N ILE A 185 -5.76 1.48 -25.36
CA ILE A 185 -6.09 0.06 -25.54
C ILE A 185 -4.84 -0.82 -25.31
N LYS A 186 -3.69 -0.41 -25.87
CA LYS A 186 -2.42 -1.11 -25.66
C LYS A 186 -1.99 -1.06 -24.20
N ALA A 187 -2.16 0.08 -23.52
CA ALA A 187 -1.88 0.23 -22.09
C ALA A 187 -2.72 -0.72 -21.23
N ILE A 188 -4.03 -0.88 -21.53
CA ILE A 188 -4.89 -1.84 -20.84
C ILE A 188 -4.39 -3.28 -21.06
N TYR A 189 -4.08 -3.65 -22.29
CA TYR A 189 -3.54 -4.97 -22.61
C TYR A 189 -2.22 -5.25 -21.85
N LEU A 190 -1.28 -4.31 -21.90
CA LEU A 190 -0.01 -4.41 -21.17
C LEU A 190 -0.25 -4.53 -19.66
N SER A 191 -1.21 -3.80 -19.12
CA SER A 191 -1.56 -3.86 -17.68
C SER A 191 -2.08 -5.24 -17.27
N LEU A 192 -2.90 -5.88 -18.08
CA LEU A 192 -3.36 -7.25 -17.83
C LEU A 192 -2.20 -8.24 -17.86
N PHE A 193 -1.30 -8.10 -18.83
CA PHE A 193 -0.13 -8.95 -18.97
C PHE A 193 0.85 -8.77 -17.78
N GLU A 194 1.19 -7.52 -17.44
CA GLU A 194 2.08 -7.22 -16.32
C GLU A 194 1.46 -7.66 -14.97
N ALA A 195 0.16 -7.45 -14.77
CA ALA A 195 -0.53 -7.92 -13.58
C ALA A 195 -0.41 -9.45 -13.42
N ALA A 196 -0.63 -10.22 -14.49
CA ALA A 196 -0.49 -11.67 -14.48
C ALA A 196 0.95 -12.10 -14.19
N LYS A 197 1.93 -11.46 -14.84
CA LYS A 197 3.36 -11.69 -14.63
C LYS A 197 3.76 -11.42 -13.18
N TYR A 198 3.35 -10.28 -12.63
CA TYR A 198 3.73 -9.89 -11.26
C TYR A 198 3.00 -10.64 -10.18
N ILE A 199 1.78 -11.14 -10.41
CA ILE A 199 1.17 -12.14 -9.54
C ILE A 199 2.09 -13.37 -9.45
N GLY A 200 2.61 -13.86 -10.59
CA GLY A 200 3.52 -15.00 -10.60
C GLY A 200 4.86 -14.75 -9.92
N THR A 201 5.46 -13.58 -10.16
CA THR A 201 6.81 -13.26 -9.63
C THR A 201 6.79 -12.75 -8.18
N TRP A 202 5.74 -12.05 -7.77
CA TRP A 202 5.62 -11.48 -6.41
C TRP A 202 4.81 -12.36 -5.45
N SER A 203 4.07 -13.35 -5.96
CA SER A 203 3.48 -14.42 -5.13
C SER A 203 4.58 -15.37 -4.65
N MET A 204 5.47 -14.81 -3.86
CA MET A 204 6.60 -15.53 -3.29
C MET A 204 6.10 -16.73 -2.47
N PRO A 205 6.93 -17.77 -2.27
CA PRO A 205 6.58 -18.91 -1.41
C PRO A 205 5.99 -18.52 -0.06
N PHE A 206 6.41 -17.39 0.50
CA PHE A 206 5.84 -16.81 1.71
C PHE A 206 4.32 -16.53 1.60
N VAL A 207 3.87 -15.90 0.50
CA VAL A 207 2.45 -15.56 0.31
C VAL A 207 1.61 -16.83 0.14
N ILE A 208 2.15 -17.81 -0.59
CA ILE A 208 1.50 -19.11 -0.79
C ILE A 208 1.39 -19.88 0.52
N LEU A 209 2.47 -19.89 1.32
CA LEU A 209 2.47 -20.51 2.64
C LEU A 209 1.48 -19.82 3.59
N LEU A 210 1.44 -18.49 3.56
CA LEU A 210 0.49 -17.69 4.36
C LEU A 210 -0.95 -18.02 3.97
N ALA A 211 -1.27 -18.01 2.68
CA ALA A 211 -2.59 -18.37 2.19
C ALA A 211 -2.97 -19.78 2.66
N GLY A 212 -2.10 -20.79 2.42
CA GLY A 212 -2.33 -22.15 2.90
C GLY A 212 -2.56 -22.26 4.40
N ALA A 213 -1.84 -21.48 5.19
CA ALA A 213 -1.99 -21.43 6.65
C ALA A 213 -3.31 -20.81 7.12
N LEU A 214 -3.85 -19.87 6.36
CA LEU A 214 -5.11 -19.19 6.68
C LEU A 214 -6.35 -20.01 6.29
N ILE A 215 -6.24 -21.05 5.45
CA ILE A 215 -7.36 -21.91 5.07
C ILE A 215 -8.20 -22.39 6.27
N PRO A 216 -7.62 -22.98 7.34
CA PRO A 216 -8.42 -23.46 8.48
C PRO A 216 -9.13 -22.33 9.22
N LEU A 217 -8.49 -21.17 9.31
CA LEU A 217 -9.06 -19.98 9.93
C LEU A 217 -10.25 -19.46 9.13
N PHE A 218 -10.06 -19.25 7.83
CA PHE A 218 -11.11 -18.77 6.92
C PHE A 218 -12.29 -19.75 6.86
N TRP A 219 -12.02 -21.04 6.78
CA TRP A 219 -13.04 -22.07 6.83
C TRP A 219 -13.89 -22.01 8.10
N LYS A 220 -13.26 -21.75 9.27
CA LYS A 220 -13.96 -21.59 10.55
C LYS A 220 -14.79 -20.32 10.62
N ILE A 221 -14.30 -19.21 10.04
CA ILE A 221 -15.02 -17.93 10.01
C ILE A 221 -16.22 -18.01 9.05
N ILE A 222 -16.05 -18.56 7.86
CA ILE A 222 -17.08 -18.69 6.82
C ILE A 222 -18.30 -19.45 7.33
N LYS A 223 -18.11 -20.46 8.17
CA LYS A 223 -19.20 -21.26 8.77
C LYS A 223 -20.17 -20.46 9.64
N LYS A 224 -19.74 -19.33 10.18
CA LYS A 224 -20.53 -18.53 11.13
C LYS A 224 -21.66 -17.72 10.47
N ARG A 225 -21.60 -17.50 9.16
CA ARG A 225 -22.60 -16.71 8.43
C ARG A 225 -23.08 -17.45 7.19
N ASN A 226 -24.38 -17.33 6.90
CA ASN A 226 -24.99 -18.03 5.77
C ASN A 226 -24.94 -17.17 4.49
N TYR A 227 -23.72 -16.79 4.04
CA TYR A 227 -23.52 -16.08 2.77
C TYR A 227 -23.32 -17.10 1.64
N ARG A 228 -23.87 -16.86 0.45
CA ARG A 228 -23.91 -17.85 -0.66
C ARG A 228 -22.64 -17.89 -1.53
N PHE A 229 -21.81 -16.86 -1.50
CA PHE A 229 -20.61 -16.71 -2.35
C PHE A 229 -20.90 -16.99 -3.84
N PRO A 230 -21.84 -16.26 -4.51
CA PRO A 230 -22.22 -16.53 -5.88
C PRO A 230 -21.10 -16.18 -6.86
N PHE A 231 -21.11 -16.85 -8.04
CA PHE A 231 -20.26 -16.52 -9.18
C PHE A 231 -18.76 -16.37 -8.90
N PRO A 232 -18.07 -17.38 -8.32
CA PRO A 232 -16.67 -17.25 -7.89
C PRO A 232 -15.71 -16.93 -9.03
N ILE A 233 -15.94 -17.46 -10.24
CA ILE A 233 -15.12 -17.15 -11.41
C ILE A 233 -15.26 -15.67 -11.81
N LEU A 234 -16.48 -15.14 -11.80
CA LEU A 234 -16.72 -13.72 -12.12
C LEU A 234 -16.05 -12.80 -11.09
N VAL A 235 -16.12 -13.16 -9.78
CA VAL A 235 -15.46 -12.42 -8.71
C VAL A 235 -13.95 -12.46 -8.88
N PHE A 236 -13.38 -13.61 -9.23
CA PHE A 236 -11.95 -13.75 -9.50
C PHE A 236 -11.53 -12.89 -10.70
N LEU A 237 -12.22 -12.98 -11.83
CA LEU A 237 -11.91 -12.19 -13.04
C LEU A 237 -12.05 -10.68 -12.77
N PHE A 238 -13.07 -10.29 -12.03
CA PHE A 238 -13.30 -8.90 -11.67
C PHE A 238 -12.20 -8.38 -10.73
N SER A 239 -11.85 -9.13 -9.68
CA SER A 239 -10.78 -8.75 -8.75
C SER A 239 -9.41 -8.68 -9.43
N PHE A 240 -9.13 -9.60 -10.37
CA PHE A 240 -7.95 -9.55 -11.22
C PHE A 240 -7.95 -8.30 -12.12
N GLY A 241 -9.07 -7.99 -12.75
CA GLY A 241 -9.23 -6.77 -13.56
C GLY A 241 -9.03 -5.49 -12.75
N MET A 242 -9.54 -5.44 -11.52
CA MET A 242 -9.32 -4.34 -10.57
C MET A 242 -7.84 -4.18 -10.18
N TYR A 243 -7.16 -5.30 -9.96
CA TYR A 243 -5.72 -5.31 -9.70
C TYR A 243 -4.94 -4.82 -10.93
N ALA A 244 -5.25 -5.34 -12.10
CA ALA A 244 -4.60 -4.96 -13.36
C ALA A 244 -4.81 -3.48 -13.71
N ALA A 245 -5.97 -2.91 -13.39
CA ALA A 245 -6.27 -1.50 -13.65
C ALA A 245 -5.29 -0.55 -12.95
N GLN A 246 -4.67 -0.95 -11.84
CA GLN A 246 -3.67 -0.13 -11.14
C GLN A 246 -2.40 0.09 -11.98
N PHE A 247 -2.05 -0.84 -12.86
CA PHE A 247 -0.89 -0.71 -13.74
C PHE A 247 -1.14 0.27 -14.91
N THR A 248 -2.42 0.48 -15.27
CA THR A 248 -2.80 1.24 -16.48
C THR A 248 -2.28 2.69 -16.51
N PRO A 249 -2.29 3.48 -15.40
CA PRO A 249 -1.80 4.86 -15.46
C PRO A 249 -0.33 4.97 -15.90
N ASN A 250 0.55 4.11 -15.36
CA ASN A 250 1.98 4.13 -15.74
C ASN A 250 2.21 3.50 -17.12
N GLN A 251 1.52 2.43 -17.46
CA GLN A 251 1.58 1.86 -18.81
C GLN A 251 1.13 2.86 -19.86
N TYR A 252 0.07 3.62 -19.59
CA TYR A 252 -0.42 4.67 -20.48
C TYR A 252 0.56 5.84 -20.61
N ALA A 253 1.08 6.33 -19.48
CA ALA A 253 1.90 7.53 -19.46
C ALA A 253 3.35 7.30 -19.90
N LEU A 254 3.93 6.13 -19.60
CA LEU A 254 5.36 5.87 -19.71
C LEU A 254 5.71 4.53 -20.37
N GLY A 255 4.75 3.65 -20.61
CA GLY A 255 5.01 2.30 -21.14
C GLY A 255 5.84 1.39 -20.21
N ILE A 256 5.95 1.73 -18.93
CA ILE A 256 6.76 1.01 -17.93
C ILE A 256 5.95 0.72 -16.66
N LEU A 257 6.54 -0.10 -15.78
CA LEU A 257 5.95 -0.45 -14.49
C LEU A 257 5.80 0.77 -13.54
N GLY A 258 6.66 1.75 -13.66
CA GLY A 258 6.71 2.93 -12.80
C GLY A 258 7.74 2.82 -11.67
N ALA A 259 7.94 3.92 -10.94
CA ALA A 259 8.88 4.02 -9.83
C ALA A 259 8.48 3.09 -8.66
N TYR A 260 9.41 2.82 -7.75
CA TYR A 260 9.20 1.90 -6.64
C TYR A 260 8.03 2.29 -5.72
N ARG A 261 7.77 3.59 -5.51
CA ARG A 261 6.59 4.08 -4.77
C ARG A 261 5.26 3.60 -5.36
N VAL A 262 5.20 3.48 -6.68
CA VAL A 262 4.05 2.93 -7.40
C VAL A 262 3.99 1.41 -7.24
N GLN A 263 5.13 0.74 -7.40
CA GLN A 263 5.24 -0.71 -7.24
C GLN A 263 4.91 -1.17 -5.82
N ASN A 264 5.15 -0.32 -4.81
CA ASN A 264 4.72 -0.57 -3.43
C ASN A 264 3.20 -0.76 -3.35
N ILE A 265 2.41 0.08 -4.04
CA ILE A 265 0.95 -0.04 -4.06
C ILE A 265 0.51 -1.36 -4.71
N TYR A 266 1.13 -1.74 -5.83
CA TYR A 266 0.83 -3.03 -6.47
C TYR A 266 1.10 -4.21 -5.54
N ARG A 267 2.23 -4.20 -4.81
CA ARG A 267 2.57 -5.25 -3.85
C ARG A 267 1.63 -5.26 -2.65
N PHE A 268 1.28 -4.09 -2.11
CA PHE A 268 0.33 -4.00 -1.00
C PHE A 268 -1.05 -4.54 -1.39
N GLN A 269 -1.52 -4.25 -2.61
CA GLN A 269 -2.81 -4.74 -3.08
C GLN A 269 -2.80 -6.24 -3.39
N LEU A 270 -1.65 -6.81 -3.77
CA LEU A 270 -1.52 -8.23 -4.13
C LEU A 270 -1.98 -9.15 -2.99
N ILE A 271 -1.62 -8.86 -1.73
CA ILE A 271 -2.01 -9.69 -0.60
C ILE A 271 -3.52 -9.73 -0.43
N PHE A 272 -4.21 -8.60 -0.63
CA PHE A 272 -5.68 -8.56 -0.56
C PHE A 272 -6.34 -9.27 -1.74
N LEU A 273 -5.75 -9.19 -2.94
CA LEU A 273 -6.20 -9.96 -4.10
C LEU A 273 -6.16 -11.46 -3.79
N LEU A 274 -5.05 -11.96 -3.27
CA LEU A 274 -4.85 -13.39 -3.02
C LEU A 274 -5.73 -13.88 -1.87
N LEU A 275 -5.65 -13.25 -0.71
CA LEU A 275 -6.42 -13.66 0.47
C LEU A 275 -7.93 -13.43 0.31
N GLY A 276 -8.33 -12.37 -0.39
CA GLY A 276 -9.73 -12.10 -0.70
C GLY A 276 -10.35 -13.15 -1.60
N ASN A 277 -9.64 -13.54 -2.67
CA ASN A 277 -10.09 -14.62 -3.56
C ASN A 277 -10.08 -15.98 -2.85
N GLU A 278 -9.05 -16.27 -2.06
CA GLU A 278 -9.01 -17.47 -1.24
C GLU A 278 -10.23 -17.59 -0.33
N PHE A 279 -10.51 -16.52 0.44
CA PHE A 279 -11.67 -16.47 1.33
C PHE A 279 -12.97 -16.70 0.56
N TYR A 280 -13.11 -16.07 -0.60
CA TYR A 280 -14.31 -16.19 -1.43
C TYR A 280 -14.48 -17.58 -2.02
N ILE A 281 -13.42 -18.17 -2.56
CA ILE A 281 -13.41 -19.54 -3.13
C ILE A 281 -13.70 -20.57 -2.05
N LEU A 282 -13.07 -20.46 -0.88
CA LEU A 282 -13.35 -21.34 0.26
C LEU A 282 -14.81 -21.26 0.69
N GLY A 283 -15.38 -20.04 0.68
CA GLY A 283 -16.79 -19.81 0.95
C GLY A 283 -17.71 -20.51 -0.05
N TYR A 284 -17.42 -20.38 -1.33
CA TYR A 284 -18.15 -21.05 -2.39
C TYR A 284 -18.05 -22.59 -2.25
N LEU A 285 -16.86 -23.14 -2.06
CA LEU A 285 -16.64 -24.58 -1.90
C LEU A 285 -17.41 -25.13 -0.69
N HIS A 286 -17.37 -24.41 0.42
CA HIS A 286 -18.11 -24.81 1.63
C HIS A 286 -19.64 -24.85 1.41
N ARG A 287 -20.19 -23.93 0.61
CA ARG A 287 -21.63 -23.88 0.32
C ARG A 287 -22.07 -24.86 -0.75
N ARG A 288 -21.25 -25.04 -1.79
CA ARG A 288 -21.55 -25.93 -2.92
C ARG A 288 -21.39 -27.40 -2.57
N PHE A 289 -20.43 -27.71 -1.70
CA PHE A 289 -20.08 -29.07 -1.32
C PHE A 289 -20.11 -29.23 0.22
N PRO A 290 -21.31 -29.32 0.85
CA PRO A 290 -21.44 -29.39 2.31
C PRO A 290 -20.72 -30.59 2.95
N LEU A 291 -20.58 -31.68 2.20
CA LEU A 291 -19.88 -32.89 2.62
C LEU A 291 -18.35 -32.80 2.43
N LEU A 292 -17.84 -31.73 1.82
CA LEU A 292 -16.42 -31.60 1.64
C LEU A 292 -15.73 -31.45 3.01
N LYS A 293 -15.05 -32.51 3.40
CA LYS A 293 -14.18 -32.52 4.57
C LYS A 293 -12.77 -32.19 4.07
N LEU A 294 -12.19 -31.11 4.55
CA LEU A 294 -10.78 -30.81 4.31
C LEU A 294 -9.97 -31.59 5.38
N PRO A 295 -9.29 -32.71 5.04
CA PRO A 295 -8.60 -33.54 6.04
C PRO A 295 -7.58 -32.76 6.86
N PHE A 296 -6.94 -31.78 6.24
CA PHE A 296 -6.00 -30.88 6.89
C PHE A 296 -6.68 -30.03 7.97
N VAL A 297 -7.88 -29.50 7.70
CA VAL A 297 -8.65 -28.69 8.68
C VAL A 297 -9.10 -29.53 9.87
N GLU A 298 -9.42 -30.81 9.67
CA GLU A 298 -9.83 -31.71 10.75
C GLU A 298 -8.66 -32.15 11.63
N LYS A 299 -7.48 -32.34 11.04
CA LYS A 299 -6.26 -32.64 11.80
C LYS A 299 -5.83 -31.40 12.65
N VAL A 300 -5.92 -30.21 12.11
CA VAL A 300 -5.57 -28.95 12.81
C VAL A 300 -6.50 -28.68 13.99
N LYS A 301 -7.73 -29.21 14.00
CA LYS A 301 -8.63 -29.08 15.18
C LYS A 301 -8.08 -29.78 16.43
N LYS A 302 -7.21 -30.76 16.31
CA LYS A 302 -6.62 -31.51 17.43
C LYS A 302 -5.38 -30.81 18.03
N ILE A 303 -4.81 -29.86 17.32
CA ILE A 303 -3.65 -29.09 17.79
C ILE A 303 -4.17 -27.73 18.24
N PRO A 304 -3.73 -27.21 19.39
CA PRO A 304 -4.11 -25.87 19.81
C PRO A 304 -3.82 -24.90 18.66
N PHE A 305 -4.88 -24.32 18.12
CA PHE A 305 -4.86 -23.50 16.91
C PHE A 305 -3.82 -22.36 16.95
N ILE A 306 -3.58 -21.81 18.15
CA ILE A 306 -2.54 -20.82 18.43
C ILE A 306 -1.13 -21.36 18.10
N THR A 307 -0.83 -22.62 18.44
CA THR A 307 0.51 -23.22 18.22
C THR A 307 0.82 -23.38 16.73
N VAL A 308 -0.20 -23.75 15.92
CA VAL A 308 -0.03 -23.86 14.47
C VAL A 308 0.24 -22.49 13.86
N ILE A 309 -0.44 -21.45 14.35
CA ILE A 309 -0.26 -20.09 13.83
C ILE A 309 1.10 -19.52 14.22
N TYR A 310 1.52 -19.69 15.46
CA TYR A 310 2.88 -19.29 15.85
C TYR A 310 3.93 -20.07 15.07
N GLY A 311 3.70 -21.36 14.80
CA GLY A 311 4.57 -22.17 13.94
C GLY A 311 4.63 -21.65 12.52
N VAL A 312 3.49 -21.26 11.95
CA VAL A 312 3.43 -20.67 10.60
C VAL A 312 4.01 -19.26 10.56
N LEU A 313 3.71 -18.41 11.53
CA LEU A 313 4.31 -17.07 11.63
C LEU A 313 5.82 -17.16 11.80
N ALA A 314 6.30 -18.10 12.61
CA ALA A 314 7.73 -18.35 12.77
C ALA A 314 8.36 -18.89 11.48
N ALA A 315 7.72 -19.82 10.79
CA ALA A 315 8.17 -20.33 9.49
C ALA A 315 8.17 -19.25 8.43
N CYS A 316 7.15 -18.39 8.40
CA CYS A 316 7.07 -17.24 7.52
C CYS A 316 8.16 -16.20 7.83
N ALA A 317 8.42 -15.90 9.11
CA ALA A 317 9.49 -15.01 9.53
C ALA A 317 10.87 -15.58 9.16
N VAL A 318 11.11 -16.85 9.42
CA VAL A 318 12.34 -17.55 9.02
C VAL A 318 12.50 -17.53 7.50
N PHE A 319 11.43 -17.80 6.76
CA PHE A 319 11.47 -17.81 5.31
C PHE A 319 11.74 -16.43 4.71
N VAL A 320 11.10 -15.37 5.23
CA VAL A 320 11.40 -13.98 4.85
C VAL A 320 12.86 -13.65 5.13
N CYS A 321 13.37 -14.05 6.29
CA CYS A 321 14.78 -13.86 6.64
C CYS A 321 15.73 -14.65 5.72
N MET A 322 15.37 -15.86 5.30
CA MET A 322 16.19 -16.70 4.41
C MET A 322 16.11 -16.28 2.96
N TYR A 323 14.96 -15.82 2.49
CA TYR A 323 14.75 -15.38 1.10
C TYR A 323 15.50 -14.09 0.79
N HIS A 324 15.58 -13.19 1.75
CA HIS A 324 16.36 -11.97 1.69
C HIS A 324 17.70 -12.16 2.41
N TYR A 325 18.56 -12.99 1.88
CA TYR A 325 19.83 -13.51 2.40
C TYR A 325 20.72 -12.55 3.21
N THR A 326 20.46 -11.25 3.18
CA THR A 326 21.21 -10.22 3.93
C THR A 326 20.48 -9.71 5.16
N GLY A 327 19.17 -9.93 5.29
CA GLY A 327 18.33 -9.32 6.32
C GLY A 327 18.17 -7.80 6.22
N ASP A 328 18.85 -7.17 5.25
CA ASP A 328 18.88 -5.70 5.10
C ASP A 328 17.60 -5.17 4.45
N THR A 329 16.86 -6.04 3.79
CA THR A 329 15.56 -5.71 3.17
C THR A 329 14.42 -5.59 4.18
N ILE A 330 14.58 -6.11 5.40
CA ILE A 330 13.61 -5.96 6.48
C ILE A 330 14.02 -4.75 7.32
N SER A 331 13.21 -3.70 7.28
CA SER A 331 13.51 -2.41 7.89
C SER A 331 13.90 -2.51 9.38
N SER A 332 13.20 -3.33 10.17
CA SER A 332 13.53 -3.52 11.59
C SER A 332 14.86 -4.25 11.83
N ILE A 333 15.21 -5.21 10.98
CA ILE A 333 16.48 -5.94 11.07
C ILE A 333 17.63 -5.04 10.62
N SER A 334 17.43 -4.30 9.50
CA SER A 334 18.41 -3.33 9.00
C SER A 334 18.69 -2.26 10.06
N ALA A 335 17.64 -1.67 10.65
CA ALA A 335 17.77 -0.69 11.73
C ALA A 335 18.52 -1.25 12.96
N TYR A 336 18.16 -2.47 13.39
CA TYR A 336 18.84 -3.11 14.52
C TYR A 336 20.32 -3.36 14.25
N LYS A 337 20.68 -3.83 13.03
CA LYS A 337 22.08 -4.01 12.64
C LYS A 337 22.84 -2.70 12.67
N SER A 338 22.29 -1.65 12.03
CA SER A 338 22.94 -0.34 11.96
C SER A 338 23.14 0.32 13.34
N LEU A 339 22.21 0.07 14.27
CA LEU A 339 22.37 0.52 15.67
C LEU A 339 23.45 -0.29 16.42
N ARG A 340 23.52 -1.61 16.16
CA ARG A 340 24.43 -2.49 16.85
C ARG A 340 25.90 -2.36 16.40
N ASP A 341 26.12 -2.16 15.09
CA ASP A 341 27.47 -2.04 14.51
C ASP A 341 28.00 -0.61 14.52
N GLY A 342 27.20 0.37 14.96
CA GLY A 342 27.57 1.77 15.04
C GLY A 342 27.46 2.55 13.73
N SER A 343 27.05 1.91 12.63
CA SER A 343 26.92 2.58 11.32
C SER A 343 25.84 3.67 11.32
N ALA A 344 24.80 3.51 12.13
CA ALA A 344 23.76 4.52 12.29
C ALA A 344 24.30 5.81 12.92
N GLU A 345 25.16 5.68 13.94
CA GLU A 345 25.81 6.82 14.60
C GLU A 345 26.79 7.52 13.65
N THR A 346 27.61 6.75 12.92
CA THR A 346 28.55 7.28 11.93
C THR A 346 27.80 8.08 10.85
N TYR A 347 26.71 7.52 10.29
CA TYR A 347 25.89 8.21 9.29
C TYR A 347 25.27 9.49 9.84
N TYR A 348 24.80 9.47 11.10
CA TYR A 348 24.21 10.63 11.75
C TYR A 348 25.24 11.75 11.94
N GLN A 349 26.47 11.42 12.36
CA GLN A 349 27.57 12.37 12.50
C GLN A 349 27.95 13.00 11.15
N GLU A 350 28.14 12.18 10.11
CA GLU A 350 28.40 12.67 8.76
C GLU A 350 27.28 13.57 8.22
N TYR A 351 26.03 13.24 8.54
CA TYR A 351 24.87 14.06 8.19
C TYR A 351 24.90 15.43 8.90
N GLN A 352 25.22 15.45 10.21
CA GLN A 352 25.32 16.68 10.98
C GLN A 352 26.47 17.59 10.50
N GLU A 353 27.61 16.99 10.15
CA GLU A 353 28.75 17.73 9.56
C GLU A 353 28.35 18.36 8.23
N ARG A 354 27.65 17.63 7.36
CA ARG A 354 27.15 18.16 6.08
C ARG A 354 26.11 19.26 6.28
N LEU A 355 25.20 19.07 7.25
CA LEU A 355 24.17 20.05 7.54
C LEU A 355 24.78 21.38 8.01
N ALA A 356 25.78 21.34 8.87
CA ALA A 356 26.51 22.51 9.33
C ALA A 356 27.15 23.29 8.17
N VAL A 357 27.72 22.59 7.18
CA VAL A 357 28.28 23.22 5.97
C VAL A 357 27.18 23.80 5.07
N LEU A 358 26.04 23.12 4.97
CA LEU A 358 24.90 23.59 4.18
C LEU A 358 24.23 24.82 4.79
N GLU A 359 24.20 24.91 6.11
CA GLU A 359 23.61 26.04 6.83
C GLU A 359 24.58 27.25 6.98
N ASP A 360 25.89 27.09 6.70
CA ASP A 360 26.86 28.18 6.72
C ASP A 360 26.76 29.05 5.45
N ASP A 361 26.13 30.20 5.57
CA ASP A 361 25.95 31.15 4.46
C ASP A 361 27.25 31.67 3.87
N THR A 362 28.37 31.54 4.52
CA THR A 362 29.70 32.00 4.01
C THR A 362 30.26 31.05 2.96
N ILE A 363 29.86 29.77 2.98
CA ILE A 363 30.31 28.76 2.02
C ILE A 363 29.30 28.68 0.87
N LYS A 364 29.68 29.09 -0.33
CA LYS A 364 28.77 29.11 -1.49
C LYS A 364 28.90 27.91 -2.42
N ASP A 365 30.08 27.34 -2.53
CA ASP A 365 30.35 26.17 -3.37
C ASP A 365 30.77 25.01 -2.47
N VAL A 366 30.02 23.92 -2.52
CA VAL A 366 30.16 22.80 -1.58
C VAL A 366 30.48 21.50 -2.34
N VAL A 367 31.52 20.80 -1.87
CA VAL A 367 31.88 19.48 -2.37
C VAL A 367 32.02 18.49 -1.20
N PHE A 368 31.08 17.56 -1.09
CA PHE A 368 31.10 16.56 -0.02
C PHE A 368 31.87 15.28 -0.41
N ALA A 369 32.33 14.54 0.59
CA ALA A 369 32.65 13.13 0.42
C ALA A 369 31.37 12.28 0.41
N PRO A 370 31.34 11.13 -0.30
CA PRO A 370 30.23 10.18 -0.17
C PRO A 370 30.05 9.76 1.30
N TYR A 371 28.80 9.42 1.67
CA TYR A 371 28.56 8.81 2.99
C TYR A 371 29.30 7.47 3.10
N SER A 372 29.96 7.23 4.23
CA SER A 372 30.73 6.00 4.48
C SER A 372 29.83 4.79 4.77
N CYS A 373 28.70 5.02 5.43
CA CYS A 373 27.80 3.98 5.95
C CYS A 373 26.32 4.30 5.64
N PRO A 374 25.89 4.44 4.37
CA PRO A 374 24.51 4.78 4.05
C PRO A 374 23.55 3.66 4.49
N PRO A 375 22.54 3.94 5.33
CA PRO A 375 21.63 2.93 5.87
C PRO A 375 20.65 2.46 4.79
N TYR A 376 20.63 1.18 4.48
CA TYR A 376 19.80 0.58 3.42
C TYR A 376 18.32 0.99 3.47
N ALA A 377 17.73 1.07 4.67
CA ALA A 377 16.30 1.35 4.82
C ALA A 377 15.94 2.84 4.72
N LEU A 378 16.89 3.75 4.93
CA LEU A 378 16.64 5.19 5.02
C LEU A 378 17.26 5.98 3.87
N TYR A 379 18.30 5.44 3.25
CA TYR A 379 19.06 6.13 2.21
C TYR A 379 18.40 5.96 0.85
N PHE A 380 18.14 7.08 0.20
CA PHE A 380 17.56 7.09 -1.15
C PHE A 380 18.66 7.29 -2.20
N ASP A 381 19.38 8.39 -2.10
CA ASP A 381 20.48 8.76 -3.02
C ASP A 381 21.34 9.85 -2.36
N ASP A 382 22.53 10.12 -2.91
CA ASP A 382 23.39 11.23 -2.50
C ASP A 382 23.43 12.31 -3.59
N PHE A 383 24.07 13.41 -3.29
CA PHE A 383 24.43 14.38 -4.31
C PHE A 383 25.24 13.71 -5.42
N GLN A 384 25.12 14.20 -6.64
CA GLN A 384 25.80 13.63 -7.78
C GLN A 384 27.05 14.44 -8.11
N LYS A 385 28.02 13.82 -8.82
CA LYS A 385 29.24 14.49 -9.31
C LYS A 385 28.94 15.57 -10.33
N SER A 386 27.97 15.32 -11.20
CA SER A 386 27.52 16.22 -12.24
C SER A 386 26.24 16.92 -11.85
N HIS A 387 25.89 17.96 -12.58
CA HIS A 387 24.63 18.69 -12.43
C HIS A 387 23.45 17.73 -12.47
N ASN A 388 22.67 17.73 -11.38
CA ASN A 388 21.48 16.92 -11.19
C ASN A 388 20.44 17.74 -10.44
N TRP A 389 19.18 17.46 -10.68
CA TRP A 389 18.04 18.13 -10.02
C TRP A 389 18.14 18.10 -8.48
N VAL A 390 18.67 17.02 -7.88
CA VAL A 390 18.86 16.92 -6.41
C VAL A 390 19.88 17.95 -5.92
N ASN A 391 20.99 18.12 -6.65
CA ASN A 391 22.02 19.11 -6.32
C ASN A 391 21.47 20.53 -6.47
N GLU A 392 20.71 20.79 -7.54
CA GLU A 392 20.11 22.10 -7.83
C GLU A 392 19.05 22.48 -6.78
N ASP A 393 18.13 21.58 -6.46
CA ASP A 393 17.10 21.82 -5.45
C ASP A 393 17.72 22.05 -4.05
N ALA A 394 18.75 21.29 -3.70
CA ALA A 394 19.47 21.49 -2.44
C ALA A 394 20.24 22.81 -2.44
N ALA A 395 20.92 23.16 -3.54
CA ALA A 395 21.62 24.43 -3.67
C ALA A 395 20.66 25.62 -3.51
N GLN A 396 19.49 25.53 -4.14
CA GLN A 396 18.45 26.54 -3.99
C GLN A 396 17.92 26.62 -2.54
N LEU A 397 17.68 25.47 -1.90
CA LEU A 397 17.15 25.39 -0.54
C LEU A 397 18.10 26.03 0.50
N TYR A 398 19.40 25.76 0.35
CA TYR A 398 20.44 26.25 1.27
C TYR A 398 21.18 27.50 0.78
N HIS A 399 20.69 28.19 -0.24
CA HIS A 399 21.27 29.41 -0.81
C HIS A 399 22.74 29.28 -1.23
N LYS A 400 23.09 28.11 -1.80
CA LYS A 400 24.42 27.79 -2.35
C LYS A 400 24.47 28.06 -3.86
N ASN A 401 25.66 28.30 -4.38
CA ASN A 401 25.90 28.36 -5.84
C ASN A 401 25.94 26.98 -6.46
N SER A 402 26.62 26.04 -5.78
CA SER A 402 26.77 24.67 -6.22
C SER A 402 26.92 23.71 -5.06
N ILE A 403 26.36 22.49 -5.24
CA ILE A 403 26.57 21.36 -4.35
C ILE A 403 26.93 20.16 -5.22
N SER A 404 27.96 19.42 -4.84
CA SER A 404 28.40 18.22 -5.53
C SER A 404 29.09 17.23 -4.59
N ILE A 405 29.40 16.04 -5.09
CA ILE A 405 30.14 15.02 -4.36
C ILE A 405 31.46 14.76 -5.07
N ARG A 406 32.54 14.58 -4.31
CA ARG A 406 33.84 14.20 -4.87
C ARG A 406 33.88 12.70 -5.20
N GLU A 407 34.89 12.31 -6.00
CA GLU A 407 35.16 10.90 -6.31
C GLU A 407 35.54 10.08 -5.09
#